data_688bb84d09b9c382d1eb740d89e107e1
#
_entry.id   688bb84d09b9c382d1eb740d89e107e1
#
_cell.length_a   1.000
_cell.length_b   1.000
_cell.length_c   1.000
_cell.angle_alpha   90.00
_cell.angle_beta   90.00
_cell.angle_gamma   90.00
#
_symmetry.space_group_name_H-M   'P 1'
#
loop_
_entity.id
_entity.type
_entity.pdbx_description
1 polymer ?
#
loop_
_entity_poly.entity_id
_entity_poly.type
_entity_poly.pdbx_seq_one_letter_code
_entity_poly.pdbx_strand_id
1 'polypeptide(L)'
;MLENAFRQHPKALILCNPSNPCGKVFTRDELELIAGLAKKYDVYVITDEVYEHIVYAPHTHTYFAALPGMWERTISCSSLSKTYSVTGWRLGYVIAPAPIIERAKKVHDFLTVGAAAPLQEAIIP
;
A
#
# COMPACT_ATOMS: atom_id res chain seq x y z
N MET A 1 19.95 9.42 -6.57
CA MET A 1 20.07 8.00 -6.17
C MET A 1 18.80 7.20 -6.51
N LEU A 2 17.61 7.64 -6.12
CA LEU A 2 16.35 6.94 -6.42
C LEU A 2 16.10 6.76 -7.93
N GLU A 3 16.25 7.81 -8.75
CA GLU A 3 16.07 7.70 -10.21
C GLU A 3 16.99 6.66 -10.86
N ASN A 4 18.20 6.45 -10.34
CA ASN A 4 19.11 5.42 -10.86
C ASN A 4 18.54 4.00 -10.64
N ALA A 5 17.78 3.77 -9.57
CA ALA A 5 17.08 2.51 -9.36
C ALA A 5 15.93 2.34 -10.37
N PHE A 6 15.18 3.40 -10.65
CA PHE A 6 14.11 3.36 -11.65
C PHE A 6 14.65 3.14 -13.09
N ARG A 7 15.84 3.62 -13.41
CA ARG A 7 16.51 3.37 -14.70
C ARG A 7 16.83 1.88 -14.95
N GLN A 8 16.83 1.06 -13.89
CA GLN A 8 16.97 -0.39 -14.02
C GLN A 8 15.66 -1.08 -14.43
N HIS A 9 14.60 -0.31 -14.67
CA HIS A 9 13.27 -0.79 -15.06
C HIS A 9 12.71 -1.87 -14.12
N PRO A 10 12.65 -1.63 -12.80
CA PRO A 10 12.01 -2.57 -11.89
C PRO A 10 10.53 -2.71 -12.26
N LYS A 11 9.95 -3.88 -12.02
CA LYS A 11 8.52 -4.09 -12.26
C LYS A 11 7.66 -3.37 -11.23
N ALA A 12 8.14 -3.29 -9.99
CA ALA A 12 7.44 -2.62 -8.92
C ALA A 12 8.41 -2.02 -7.90
N LEU A 13 7.95 -0.98 -7.22
CA LEU A 13 8.53 -0.41 -6.00
C LEU A 13 7.64 -0.79 -4.82
N ILE A 14 8.22 -1.22 -3.71
CA ILE A 14 7.51 -1.34 -2.42
C ILE A 14 7.79 -0.09 -1.61
N LEU A 15 6.73 0.59 -1.17
CA LEU A 15 6.78 1.84 -0.41
C LEU A 15 6.02 1.67 0.91
N CYS A 16 6.75 1.67 2.03
CA CYS A 16 6.14 1.67 3.36
C CYS A 16 5.96 3.11 3.86
N ASN A 17 4.72 3.55 4.03
CA ASN A 17 4.39 4.91 4.47
C ASN A 17 3.10 4.93 5.32
N PRO A 18 3.19 5.29 6.60
CA PRO A 18 4.37 5.56 7.42
C PRO A 18 5.30 4.35 7.57
N SER A 19 6.60 4.60 7.66
CA SER A 19 7.62 3.56 7.57
C SER A 19 7.93 2.90 8.91
N ASN A 20 7.94 1.59 8.94
CA ASN A 20 8.51 0.78 10.02
C ASN A 20 9.88 0.24 9.55
N PRO A 21 10.98 0.40 10.32
CA PRO A 21 11.05 0.86 11.72
C PRO A 21 11.36 2.35 11.90
N CYS A 22 11.64 3.11 10.84
CA CYS A 22 12.20 4.45 10.98
C CYS A 22 11.18 5.55 11.31
N GLY A 23 9.89 5.25 11.32
CA GLY A 23 8.84 6.22 11.66
C GLY A 23 8.69 7.38 10.67
N LYS A 24 9.33 7.28 9.48
CA LYS A 24 9.19 8.34 8.48
C LYS A 24 7.77 8.38 7.93
N VAL A 25 7.20 9.57 7.92
CA VAL A 25 6.02 9.93 7.14
C VAL A 25 6.50 10.72 5.93
N PHE A 26 6.25 10.22 4.74
CA PHE A 26 6.64 10.92 3.51
C PHE A 26 5.77 12.15 3.31
N THR A 27 6.41 13.27 2.94
CA THR A 27 5.69 14.49 2.54
C THR A 27 5.01 14.29 1.19
N ARG A 28 4.03 15.14 0.89
CA ARG A 28 3.36 15.14 -0.40
C ARG A 28 4.35 15.30 -1.55
N ASP A 29 5.28 16.23 -1.43
CA ASP A 29 6.29 16.51 -2.48
C ASP A 29 7.20 15.30 -2.73
N GLU A 30 7.60 14.59 -1.66
CA GLU A 30 8.40 13.37 -1.77
C GLU A 30 7.61 12.27 -2.49
N LEU A 31 6.32 12.12 -2.17
CA LEU A 31 5.45 11.15 -2.83
C LEU A 31 5.19 11.52 -4.30
N GLU A 32 5.01 12.80 -4.62
CA GLU A 32 4.84 13.28 -6.00
C GLU A 32 6.12 13.07 -6.83
N LEU A 33 7.30 13.21 -6.25
CA LEU A 33 8.57 12.87 -6.90
C LEU A 33 8.62 11.38 -7.24
N ILE A 34 8.27 10.50 -6.30
CA ILE A 34 8.19 9.04 -6.52
C ILE A 34 7.17 8.72 -7.60
N ALA A 35 6.00 9.34 -7.54
CA ALA A 35 4.94 9.17 -8.53
C ALA A 35 5.38 9.59 -9.95
N GLY A 36 6.11 10.69 -10.06
CA GLY A 36 6.71 11.14 -11.32
C GLY A 36 7.66 10.11 -11.92
N LEU A 37 8.52 9.52 -11.09
CA LEU A 37 9.43 8.46 -11.52
C LEU A 37 8.67 7.18 -11.89
N ALA A 38 7.68 6.77 -11.10
CA ALA A 38 6.87 5.60 -11.38
C ALA A 38 6.14 5.71 -12.73
N LYS A 39 5.59 6.88 -13.05
CA LYS A 39 4.98 7.17 -14.36
C LYS A 39 6.01 7.17 -15.48
N LYS A 40 7.15 7.83 -15.29
CA LYS A 40 8.21 7.95 -16.30
C LYS A 40 8.80 6.60 -16.73
N TYR A 41 8.95 5.68 -15.79
CA TYR A 41 9.59 4.38 -16.00
C TYR A 41 8.62 3.20 -16.07
N ASP A 42 7.31 3.48 -16.04
CA ASP A 42 6.21 2.49 -16.06
C ASP A 42 6.33 1.42 -14.97
N VAL A 43 6.50 1.88 -13.73
CA VAL A 43 6.69 1.03 -12.55
C VAL A 43 5.42 1.01 -11.70
N TYR A 44 4.98 -0.18 -11.29
CA TYR A 44 3.93 -0.32 -10.28
C TYR A 44 4.45 0.08 -8.89
N VAL A 45 3.56 0.58 -8.05
CA VAL A 45 3.90 0.88 -6.66
C VAL A 45 2.99 0.06 -5.73
N ILE A 46 3.61 -0.78 -4.91
CA ILE A 46 2.93 -1.52 -3.86
C ILE A 46 3.18 -0.75 -2.57
N THR A 47 2.11 -0.22 -1.96
CA THR A 47 2.24 0.51 -0.72
C THR A 47 1.91 -0.38 0.47
N ASP A 48 2.67 -0.21 1.57
CA ASP A 48 2.30 -0.70 2.89
C ASP A 48 1.89 0.51 3.73
N GLU A 49 0.58 0.66 3.96
CA GLU A 49 -0.02 1.82 4.63
C GLU A 49 -0.62 1.45 5.99
N VAL A 50 -0.18 0.32 6.57
CA VAL A 50 -0.75 -0.21 7.83
C VAL A 50 -0.71 0.77 9.01
N TYR A 51 0.15 1.78 8.97
CA TYR A 51 0.27 2.83 9.99
C TYR A 51 -0.44 4.15 9.60
N GLU A 52 -1.29 4.15 8.58
CA GLU A 52 -1.97 5.33 8.02
C GLU A 52 -2.71 6.19 9.05
N HIS A 53 -3.23 5.58 10.11
CA HIS A 53 -3.93 6.24 11.20
C HIS A 53 -3.05 6.53 12.44
N ILE A 54 -1.78 6.15 12.40
CA ILE A 54 -0.82 6.36 13.50
C ILE A 54 0.20 7.42 13.03
N VAL A 55 -0.30 8.62 12.84
CA VAL A 55 0.48 9.79 12.40
C VAL A 55 0.23 10.93 13.37
N TYR A 56 1.29 11.62 13.77
CA TYR A 56 1.25 12.70 14.76
C TYR A 56 1.52 14.05 14.11
N ALA A 57 0.82 15.08 14.59
CA ALA A 57 1.03 16.45 14.12
C ALA A 57 2.52 16.85 14.21
N PRO A 58 3.04 17.61 13.25
CA PRO A 58 2.34 18.29 12.14
C PRO A 58 2.15 17.41 10.88
N HIS A 59 2.54 16.13 10.92
CA HIS A 59 2.46 15.24 9.76
C HIS A 59 1.02 14.79 9.50
N THR A 60 0.72 14.52 8.23
CA THR A 60 -0.53 13.92 7.77
C THR A 60 -0.20 12.81 6.77
N HIS A 61 -0.99 11.73 6.80
CA HIS A 61 -0.85 10.67 5.82
C HIS A 61 -1.41 11.11 4.46
N THR A 62 -0.70 10.76 3.40
CA THR A 62 -1.18 10.95 2.02
C THR A 62 -1.21 9.59 1.34
N TYR A 63 -2.39 9.16 0.92
CA TYR A 63 -2.55 7.92 0.16
C TYR A 63 -1.91 8.04 -1.22
N PHE A 64 -0.98 7.15 -1.51
CA PHE A 64 -0.23 7.19 -2.76
C PHE A 64 -1.13 6.98 -3.99
N ALA A 65 -2.12 6.09 -3.88
CA ALA A 65 -3.10 5.84 -4.93
C ALA A 65 -3.97 7.06 -5.28
N ALA A 66 -4.12 8.03 -4.34
CA ALA A 66 -4.88 9.26 -4.56
C ALA A 66 -4.10 10.35 -5.29
N LEU A 67 -2.81 10.17 -5.51
CA LEU A 67 -2.01 11.12 -6.29
C LEU A 67 -2.41 11.07 -7.78
N PRO A 68 -2.32 12.21 -8.50
CA PRO A 68 -2.72 12.29 -9.90
C PRO A 68 -2.03 11.25 -10.80
N GLY A 69 -2.82 10.38 -11.44
CA GLY A 69 -2.35 9.34 -12.35
C GLY A 69 -1.67 8.15 -11.66
N MET A 70 -1.89 7.96 -10.35
CA MET A 70 -1.30 6.85 -9.60
C MET A 70 -2.28 5.69 -9.35
N TRP A 71 -3.58 5.91 -9.44
CA TRP A 71 -4.58 4.84 -9.25
C TRP A 71 -4.27 3.60 -10.09
N GLU A 72 -4.02 3.79 -11.40
CA GLU A 72 -3.87 2.70 -12.38
C GLU A 72 -2.63 1.82 -12.15
N ARG A 73 -1.70 2.26 -11.31
CA ARG A 73 -0.43 1.60 -11.05
C ARG A 73 -0.09 1.41 -9.58
N THR A 74 -1.06 1.67 -8.69
CA THR A 74 -0.87 1.49 -7.25
C THR A 74 -1.63 0.27 -6.75
N ILE A 75 -0.97 -0.51 -5.91
CA ILE A 75 -1.53 -1.61 -5.14
C ILE A 75 -1.39 -1.20 -3.67
N SER A 76 -2.47 -0.64 -3.12
CA SER A 76 -2.48 -0.14 -1.75
C SER A 76 -2.81 -1.28 -0.79
N CYS A 77 -1.89 -1.57 0.12
CA CYS A 77 -2.03 -2.61 1.13
C CYS A 77 -2.14 -1.97 2.52
N SER A 78 -3.13 -2.38 3.28
CA SER A 78 -3.27 -1.98 4.67
C SER A 78 -3.89 -3.10 5.51
N SER A 79 -4.06 -2.87 6.81
CA SER A 79 -4.66 -3.85 7.70
C SER A 79 -5.31 -3.20 8.92
N LEU A 80 -6.16 -3.96 9.59
CA LEU A 80 -6.79 -3.57 10.85
C LEU A 80 -5.86 -3.75 12.05
N SER A 81 -4.75 -4.43 11.84
CA SER A 81 -3.82 -4.89 12.87
C SER A 81 -3.34 -3.81 13.83
N LYS A 82 -3.00 -2.63 13.30
CA LYS A 82 -2.39 -1.54 14.07
C LYS A 82 -3.42 -0.53 14.52
N THR A 83 -4.29 -0.11 13.62
CA THR A 83 -5.34 0.88 13.91
C THR A 83 -6.26 0.41 15.06
N TYR A 84 -6.62 -0.86 15.07
CA TYR A 84 -7.54 -1.43 16.06
C TYR A 84 -6.87 -2.36 17.09
N SER A 85 -5.53 -2.44 17.08
CA SER A 85 -4.76 -3.31 17.99
C SER A 85 -5.16 -4.80 17.93
N VAL A 86 -5.59 -5.26 16.75
CA VAL A 86 -6.05 -6.64 16.51
C VAL A 86 -5.07 -7.45 15.65
N THR A 87 -3.79 -7.26 15.87
CA THR A 87 -2.73 -7.90 15.06
C THR A 87 -2.88 -9.41 14.97
N GLY A 88 -3.32 -10.06 16.05
CA GLY A 88 -3.55 -11.51 16.10
C GLY A 88 -4.69 -12.02 15.20
N TRP A 89 -5.60 -11.15 14.77
CA TRP A 89 -6.71 -11.50 13.88
C TRP A 89 -6.28 -11.77 12.44
N ARG A 90 -5.12 -11.31 12.04
CA ARG A 90 -4.53 -11.50 10.71
C ARG A 90 -5.44 -11.00 9.58
N LEU A 91 -6.11 -9.87 9.78
CA LEU A 91 -6.97 -9.21 8.79
C LEU A 91 -6.25 -8.04 8.13
N GLY A 92 -6.20 -8.07 6.81
CA GLY A 92 -5.71 -6.99 5.97
C GLY A 92 -6.53 -6.89 4.69
N TYR A 93 -6.27 -5.85 3.94
CA TYR A 93 -6.97 -5.61 2.67
C TYR A 93 -6.04 -5.00 1.64
N VAL A 94 -6.42 -5.18 0.39
CA VAL A 94 -5.73 -4.61 -0.77
C VAL A 94 -6.74 -3.81 -1.59
N ILE A 95 -6.36 -2.60 -1.96
CA ILE A 95 -7.14 -1.73 -2.84
C ILE A 95 -6.31 -1.47 -4.09
N ALA A 96 -6.85 -1.85 -5.25
CA ALA A 96 -6.21 -1.66 -6.55
C ALA A 96 -7.26 -1.70 -7.67
N PRO A 97 -6.93 -1.32 -8.92
CA PRO A 97 -7.82 -1.51 -10.07
C PRO A 97 -8.27 -2.97 -10.23
N ALA A 98 -9.52 -3.16 -10.65
CA ALA A 98 -10.14 -4.48 -10.77
C ALA A 98 -9.30 -5.54 -11.50
N PRO A 99 -8.64 -5.24 -12.65
CA PRO A 99 -7.81 -6.25 -13.32
C PRO A 99 -6.63 -6.76 -12.49
N ILE A 100 -6.10 -5.92 -11.59
CA ILE A 100 -5.02 -6.31 -10.67
C ILE A 100 -5.59 -7.20 -9.57
N ILE A 101 -6.73 -6.79 -8.96
CA ILE A 101 -7.39 -7.55 -7.90
C ILE A 101 -7.81 -8.93 -8.38
N GLU A 102 -8.36 -9.06 -9.58
CA GLU A 102 -8.76 -10.35 -10.14
C GLU A 102 -7.58 -11.33 -10.27
N ARG A 103 -6.41 -10.84 -10.66
CA ARG A 103 -5.20 -11.65 -10.74
C ARG A 103 -4.64 -11.99 -9.35
N ALA A 104 -4.64 -11.02 -8.44
CA ALA A 104 -4.20 -11.21 -7.07
C ALA A 104 -5.05 -12.26 -6.34
N LYS A 105 -6.39 -12.21 -6.49
CA LYS A 105 -7.32 -13.21 -5.93
C LYS A 105 -6.96 -14.62 -6.37
N LYS A 106 -6.71 -14.85 -7.66
CA LYS A 106 -6.35 -16.19 -8.16
C LYS A 106 -5.11 -16.75 -7.48
N VAL A 107 -4.08 -15.92 -7.26
CA VAL A 107 -2.87 -16.35 -6.57
C VAL A 107 -3.14 -16.55 -5.08
N HIS A 108 -3.88 -15.66 -4.46
CA HIS A 108 -4.22 -15.71 -3.04
C HIS A 108 -5.02 -16.97 -2.68
N ASP A 109 -5.98 -17.37 -3.51
CA ASP A 109 -6.76 -18.60 -3.31
C ASP A 109 -5.86 -19.84 -3.21
N PHE A 110 -4.82 -19.94 -4.04
CA PHE A 110 -3.88 -21.05 -3.98
C PHE A 110 -2.92 -20.98 -2.79
N LEU A 111 -2.60 -19.78 -2.30
CA LEU A 111 -1.64 -19.60 -1.22
C LEU A 111 -2.26 -19.73 0.17
N THR A 112 -3.46 -19.19 0.38
CA THR A 112 -4.03 -19.05 1.72
C THR A 112 -5.54 -19.28 1.78
N VAL A 113 -6.23 -19.44 0.64
CA VAL A 113 -7.70 -19.51 0.50
C VAL A 113 -8.38 -18.19 0.88
N GLY A 114 -7.97 -17.54 1.96
CA GLY A 114 -8.50 -16.27 2.44
C GLY A 114 -8.28 -16.07 3.94
N ALA A 115 -8.63 -14.89 4.43
CA ALA A 115 -8.67 -14.62 5.85
C ALA A 115 -9.87 -15.34 6.51
N ALA A 116 -9.80 -15.58 7.83
CA ALA A 116 -10.84 -16.28 8.58
C ALA A 116 -12.21 -15.58 8.46
N ALA A 117 -13.20 -16.24 7.87
CA ALA A 117 -14.52 -15.66 7.60
C ALA A 117 -15.22 -15.10 8.86
N PRO A 118 -15.22 -15.78 10.03
CA PRO A 118 -15.84 -15.21 11.23
C PRO A 118 -15.23 -13.88 11.66
N LEU A 119 -13.93 -13.68 11.45
CA LEU A 119 -13.25 -12.43 11.79
C LEU A 119 -13.53 -11.34 10.76
N GLN A 120 -13.74 -11.72 9.49
CA GLN A 120 -14.17 -10.76 8.47
C GLN A 120 -15.59 -10.26 8.75
N GLU A 121 -16.51 -11.14 9.13
CA GLU A 121 -17.88 -10.78 9.51
C GLU A 121 -17.91 -9.87 10.75
N ALA A 122 -17.04 -10.13 11.73
CA ALA A 122 -17.00 -9.36 12.98
C ALA A 122 -16.57 -7.88 12.80
N ILE A 123 -16.02 -7.50 11.64
CA ILE A 123 -15.61 -6.12 11.34
C ILE A 123 -16.61 -5.36 10.46
N ILE A 124 -17.66 -6.03 10.01
CA ILE A 124 -18.74 -5.40 9.23
C ILE A 124 -19.69 -4.70 10.21
N PRO A 125 -19.97 -3.39 10.05
CA PRO A 125 -20.87 -2.65 10.94
C PRO A 125 -22.31 -3.15 10.85
#